data_f39c3b99fc5b7798c6307dc576bf8083
#
_entry.id   f39c3b99fc5b7798c6307dc576bf8083
#
_cell.length_a   1.000
_cell.length_b   1.000
_cell.length_c   1.000
_cell.angle_alpha   90.00
_cell.angle_beta   90.00
_cell.angle_gamma   90.00
#
_symmetry.space_group_name_H-M   'P 1'
#
loop_
_entity.id
_entity.type
_entity.pdbx_description
1 polymer ?
#
loop_
_entity_poly.entity_id
_entity_poly.type
_entity_poly.pdbx_seq_one_letter_code
_entity_poly.pdbx_strand_id
1 'polypeptide(L)'
;MLFAAVGYTFDLPWQPRLTAEYYWASGDENPDDGRFDQYERLFGSRRTDLNNTSLHGPLTPANLSAPGLRLDVVPGPRWDARIAWSAASLASATDSWVIAGLRDPSGQSGRFLGHAIDGRARYRPGPEGLEFEIGASAFLAGAFPDNVPGGPGTDTTLFGYGQVTLSF
;
A
#
# COMPACT_ATOMS: atom_id res chain seq x y z
N MET A 1 -9.32 11.24 -6.01
CA MET A 1 -8.28 10.18 -6.05
C MET A 1 -7.56 10.21 -7.39
N LEU A 2 -6.25 10.01 -7.39
CA LEU A 2 -5.38 9.86 -8.56
C LEU A 2 -4.47 8.65 -8.35
N PHE A 3 -4.33 7.80 -9.37
CA PHE A 3 -3.26 6.82 -9.47
C PHE A 3 -2.53 7.04 -10.79
N ALA A 4 -1.22 7.13 -10.74
CA ALA A 4 -0.36 7.25 -11.91
C ALA A 4 0.79 6.24 -11.77
N ALA A 5 1.13 5.59 -12.89
CA ALA A 5 2.25 4.66 -12.93
C ALA A 5 2.97 4.74 -14.28
N VAL A 6 4.28 4.68 -14.25
CA VAL A 6 5.13 4.56 -15.43
C VAL A 6 6.18 3.49 -15.18
N GLY A 7 6.34 2.56 -16.13
CA GLY A 7 7.26 1.45 -15.94
C GLY A 7 7.95 1.05 -17.24
N TYR A 8 9.16 0.51 -17.07
CA TYR A 8 9.98 -0.01 -18.15
C TYR A 8 10.35 -1.48 -17.88
N THR A 9 10.18 -2.32 -18.90
CA THR A 9 10.59 -3.73 -18.88
C THR A 9 11.93 -3.84 -19.59
N PHE A 10 12.93 -4.35 -18.88
CA PHE A 10 14.26 -4.57 -19.44
C PHE A 10 14.28 -5.87 -20.24
N ASP A 11 14.97 -5.85 -21.37
CA ASP A 11 15.24 -7.05 -22.18
C ASP A 11 16.43 -7.83 -21.58
N LEU A 12 16.16 -8.43 -20.43
CA LEU A 12 17.10 -9.21 -19.62
C LEU A 12 16.45 -10.54 -19.20
N PRO A 13 17.24 -11.55 -18.78
CA PRO A 13 16.69 -12.73 -18.13
C PRO A 13 15.71 -12.34 -17.01
N TRP A 14 14.59 -13.06 -16.89
CA TRP A 14 13.50 -12.83 -15.96
C TRP A 14 12.64 -11.59 -16.27
N GLN A 15 12.92 -10.88 -17.38
CA GLN A 15 12.15 -9.73 -17.84
C GLN A 15 11.80 -8.72 -16.73
N PRO A 16 12.82 -8.22 -15.97
CA PRO A 16 12.55 -7.33 -14.86
C PRO A 16 11.86 -6.05 -15.35
N ARG A 17 10.77 -5.69 -14.68
CA ARG A 17 10.02 -4.47 -14.92
C ARG A 17 10.08 -3.56 -13.70
N LEU A 18 10.72 -2.41 -13.84
CA LEU A 18 10.72 -1.36 -12.82
C LEU A 18 9.58 -0.39 -13.12
N THR A 19 8.75 -0.10 -12.13
CA THR A 19 7.63 0.82 -12.21
C THR A 19 7.72 1.86 -11.10
N ALA A 20 7.65 3.13 -11.46
CA ALA A 20 7.42 4.22 -10.52
C ALA A 20 5.91 4.47 -10.44
N GLU A 21 5.40 4.61 -9.22
CA GLU A 21 3.98 4.74 -8.93
C GLU A 21 3.71 5.95 -8.04
N TYR A 22 2.58 6.57 -8.22
CA TYR A 22 2.10 7.61 -7.32
C TYR A 22 0.62 7.42 -7.05
N TYR A 23 0.30 7.30 -5.79
CA TYR A 23 -1.07 7.21 -5.31
C TYR A 23 -1.42 8.44 -4.49
N TRP A 24 -2.57 9.07 -4.81
CA TRP A 24 -3.09 10.20 -4.07
C TRP A 24 -4.61 10.07 -3.89
N ALA A 25 -5.05 10.31 -2.66
CA ALA A 25 -6.46 10.39 -2.29
C ALA A 25 -6.66 11.58 -1.35
N SER A 26 -7.65 12.42 -1.62
CA SER A 26 -7.90 13.60 -0.79
C SER A 26 -8.19 13.24 0.66
N GLY A 27 -7.78 14.11 1.55
CA GLY A 27 -8.27 14.21 2.92
C GLY A 27 -9.22 15.40 3.06
N ASP A 28 -9.82 15.53 4.21
CA ASP A 28 -10.62 16.67 4.61
C ASP A 28 -9.72 17.71 5.31
N GLU A 29 -9.53 18.86 4.67
CA GLU A 29 -8.66 19.91 5.22
C GLU A 29 -9.33 20.71 6.34
N ASN A 30 -10.66 20.80 6.33
CA ASN A 30 -11.42 21.57 7.30
C ASN A 30 -12.74 20.87 7.69
N PRO A 31 -12.68 19.90 8.60
CA PRO A 31 -13.85 19.10 8.99
C PRO A 31 -14.95 19.89 9.70
N ASP A 32 -14.69 21.17 10.04
CA ASP A 32 -15.65 22.04 10.72
C ASP A 32 -16.45 22.94 9.76
N ASP A 33 -16.20 22.87 8.44
CA ASP A 33 -16.89 23.69 7.44
C ASP A 33 -18.20 23.08 6.91
N GLY A 34 -18.57 21.90 7.41
CA GLY A 34 -19.79 21.20 7.01
C GLY A 34 -19.69 20.48 5.67
N ARG A 35 -18.50 20.36 5.09
CA ARG A 35 -18.20 19.58 3.90
C ARG A 35 -17.40 18.34 4.28
N PHE A 36 -17.52 17.29 3.48
CA PHE A 36 -16.70 16.09 3.61
C PHE A 36 -15.91 15.93 2.32
N ASP A 37 -14.65 16.38 2.30
CA ASP A 37 -13.79 16.39 1.12
C ASP A 37 -12.81 15.19 1.08
N GLN A 38 -12.82 14.32 2.10
CA GLN A 38 -12.03 13.09 2.10
C GLN A 38 -12.55 12.12 1.03
N TYR A 39 -11.64 11.57 0.24
CA TYR A 39 -12.00 10.51 -0.69
C TYR A 39 -12.42 9.25 0.07
N GLU A 40 -13.62 8.77 -0.22
CA GLU A 40 -14.17 7.54 0.33
C GLU A 40 -14.31 6.48 -0.75
N ARG A 41 -13.76 5.31 -0.47
CA ARG A 41 -13.87 4.16 -1.36
C ARG A 41 -15.11 3.35 -1.03
N LEU A 42 -16.20 3.59 -1.76
CA LEU A 42 -17.46 2.88 -1.58
C LEU A 42 -17.44 1.44 -2.09
N PHE A 43 -16.68 1.18 -3.17
CA PHE A 43 -16.63 -0.12 -3.84
C PHE A 43 -15.20 -0.50 -4.24
N GLY A 44 -14.96 -1.80 -4.40
CA GLY A 44 -13.72 -2.32 -4.95
C GLY A 44 -13.12 -3.49 -4.17
N SER A 45 -12.11 -4.11 -4.75
CA SER A 45 -11.38 -5.20 -4.10
C SER A 45 -10.72 -4.72 -2.81
N ARG A 46 -10.71 -5.57 -1.81
CA ARG A 46 -9.95 -5.32 -0.57
C ARG A 46 -8.44 -5.42 -0.79
N ARG A 47 -7.99 -6.15 -1.82
CA ARG A 47 -6.61 -6.06 -2.30
C ARG A 47 -6.47 -4.74 -3.02
N THR A 48 -5.59 -3.92 -2.53
CA THR A 48 -5.33 -2.60 -3.08
C THR A 48 -4.00 -2.60 -3.82
N ASP A 49 -3.80 -1.61 -4.66
CA ASP A 49 -2.52 -1.38 -5.32
C ASP A 49 -1.39 -1.02 -4.33
N LEU A 50 -1.76 -0.70 -3.09
CA LEU A 50 -0.86 -0.27 -2.03
C LEU A 50 -0.35 -1.40 -1.13
N ASN A 51 -0.99 -2.58 -1.17
CA ASN A 51 -0.66 -3.71 -0.29
C ASN A 51 -0.92 -5.03 -1.00
N ASN A 52 -0.12 -6.06 -0.72
CA ASN A 52 -0.35 -7.40 -1.26
C ASN A 52 -1.63 -8.04 -0.73
N THR A 53 -2.05 -7.65 0.45
CA THR A 53 -3.27 -8.15 1.09
C THR A 53 -4.00 -7.04 1.83
N SER A 54 -5.33 -7.14 1.84
CA SER A 54 -6.18 -6.27 2.64
C SER A 54 -6.29 -6.68 4.11
N LEU A 55 -5.78 -7.84 4.48
CA LEU A 55 -5.78 -8.31 5.86
C LEU A 55 -4.79 -7.55 6.72
N HIS A 56 -3.70 -7.10 6.09
CA HIS A 56 -2.72 -6.24 6.72
C HIS A 56 -2.46 -5.07 5.78
N GLY A 57 -3.08 -3.96 6.04
CA GLY A 57 -2.94 -2.76 5.22
C GLY A 57 -2.91 -1.53 6.10
N PRO A 58 -1.72 -1.02 6.47
CA PRO A 58 -1.62 0.26 7.17
C PRO A 58 -2.05 1.42 6.29
N LEU A 59 -2.22 1.19 4.99
CA LEU A 59 -2.57 2.18 4.00
C LEU A 59 -3.92 1.87 3.37
N THR A 60 -4.75 2.90 3.22
CA THR A 60 -6.02 2.86 2.51
C THR A 60 -6.12 4.07 1.60
N PRO A 61 -6.84 3.99 0.47
CA PRO A 61 -7.07 5.14 -0.41
C PRO A 61 -8.05 6.15 0.20
N ALA A 62 -7.63 6.79 1.28
CA ALA A 62 -8.31 7.89 1.94
C ALA A 62 -7.26 8.71 2.68
N ASN A 63 -7.27 10.02 2.48
CA ASN A 63 -6.28 10.94 3.05
C ASN A 63 -4.82 10.46 2.87
N LEU A 64 -4.43 10.10 1.65
CA LEU A 64 -3.16 9.45 1.39
C LEU A 64 -2.40 10.09 0.22
N SER A 65 -1.09 10.23 0.38
CA SER A 65 -0.11 10.51 -0.67
C SER A 65 1.03 9.50 -0.55
N ALA A 66 1.21 8.65 -1.57
CA ALA A 66 2.16 7.55 -1.52
C ALA A 66 2.91 7.40 -2.87
N PRO A 67 4.05 8.08 -3.06
CA PRO A 67 5.02 7.72 -4.09
C PRO A 67 5.64 6.35 -3.79
N GLY A 68 5.92 5.58 -4.84
CA GLY A 68 6.48 4.24 -4.69
C GLY A 68 7.24 3.75 -5.90
N LEU A 69 7.94 2.64 -5.69
CA LEU A 69 8.66 1.88 -6.71
C LEU A 69 8.27 0.41 -6.61
N ARG A 70 8.12 -0.23 -7.76
CA ARG A 70 7.81 -1.66 -7.85
C ARG A 70 8.72 -2.35 -8.86
N LEU A 71 9.25 -3.49 -8.48
CA LEU A 71 9.97 -4.40 -9.36
C LEU A 71 9.17 -5.70 -9.50
N ASP A 72 8.78 -6.01 -10.71
CA ASP A 72 8.20 -7.30 -11.10
C ASP A 72 9.22 -8.12 -11.87
N VAL A 73 9.28 -9.44 -11.64
CA VAL A 73 10.13 -10.36 -12.37
C VAL A 73 9.38 -11.65 -12.71
N VAL A 74 9.73 -12.26 -13.86
CA VAL A 74 9.16 -13.53 -14.34
C VAL A 74 10.31 -14.53 -14.54
N PRO A 75 10.77 -15.24 -13.50
CA PRO A 75 11.90 -16.18 -13.59
C PRO A 75 11.66 -17.34 -14.52
N GLY A 76 10.40 -17.64 -14.83
CA GLY A 76 10.01 -18.70 -15.77
C GLY A 76 8.50 -18.73 -15.97
N PRO A 77 7.98 -19.60 -16.85
CA PRO A 77 6.57 -19.60 -17.26
C PRO A 77 5.57 -19.91 -16.13
N ARG A 78 6.07 -20.46 -15.04
CA ARG A 78 5.26 -20.85 -13.87
C ARG A 78 5.46 -19.94 -12.66
N TRP A 79 6.39 -18.97 -12.74
CA TRP A 79 6.77 -18.14 -11.63
C TRP A 79 6.64 -16.66 -11.95
N ASP A 80 6.10 -15.91 -11.06
CA ASP A 80 6.26 -14.46 -11.00
C ASP A 80 6.56 -14.03 -9.56
N ALA A 81 7.32 -12.97 -9.42
CA ALA A 81 7.61 -12.36 -8.13
C ALA A 81 7.57 -10.83 -8.24
N ARG A 82 7.28 -10.21 -7.12
CA ARG A 82 7.20 -8.75 -6.99
C ARG A 82 7.80 -8.31 -5.67
N ILE A 83 8.47 -7.17 -5.70
CA ILE A 83 8.75 -6.36 -4.52
C ILE A 83 8.29 -4.92 -4.80
N ALA A 84 7.66 -4.29 -3.83
CA ALA A 84 7.23 -2.91 -3.90
C ALA A 84 7.63 -2.17 -2.64
N TRP A 85 7.93 -0.89 -2.79
CA TRP A 85 8.19 0.06 -1.71
C TRP A 85 7.38 1.32 -1.95
N SER A 86 6.84 1.89 -0.87
CA SER A 86 6.21 3.20 -0.92
C SER A 86 6.52 4.03 0.34
N ALA A 87 6.60 5.35 0.16
CA ALA A 87 6.66 6.31 1.25
C ALA A 87 5.27 6.95 1.41
N ALA A 88 4.61 6.70 2.51
CA ALA A 88 3.24 7.10 2.76
C ALA A 88 3.15 8.33 3.65
N SER A 89 2.32 9.27 3.28
CA SER A 89 2.01 10.48 4.05
C SER A 89 0.52 10.79 3.98
N LEU A 90 -0.02 11.49 4.97
CA LEU A 90 -1.35 12.08 4.89
C LEU A 90 -1.39 13.15 3.78
N ALA A 91 -2.46 13.20 3.00
CA ALA A 91 -2.72 14.28 2.06
C ALA A 91 -3.09 15.59 2.79
N SER A 92 -3.91 15.49 3.84
CA SER A 92 -4.20 16.57 4.79
C SER A 92 -3.66 16.23 6.18
N ALA A 93 -2.92 17.14 6.83
CA ALA A 93 -2.36 16.93 8.18
C ALA A 93 -3.42 16.96 9.28
N THR A 94 -4.55 17.64 9.04
CA THR A 94 -5.64 17.83 9.99
C THR A 94 -6.68 16.73 9.97
N ASP A 95 -6.62 15.86 8.94
CA ASP A 95 -7.52 14.74 8.78
C ASP A 95 -6.90 13.42 9.28
N SER A 96 -7.71 12.37 9.32
CA SER A 96 -7.36 11.11 9.95
C SER A 96 -6.44 10.20 9.10
N TRP A 97 -5.59 9.44 9.76
CA TRP A 97 -5.09 8.18 9.26
C TRP A 97 -6.20 7.13 9.42
N VAL A 98 -7.00 6.98 8.38
CA VAL A 98 -8.32 6.32 8.43
C VAL A 98 -8.25 4.91 8.98
N ILE A 99 -7.26 4.10 8.54
CA ILE A 99 -7.19 2.69 8.95
C ILE A 99 -6.85 2.52 10.44
N ALA A 100 -6.10 3.46 11.00
CA ALA A 100 -5.70 3.46 12.40
C ALA A 100 -6.71 4.22 13.30
N GLY A 101 -7.62 4.99 12.71
CA GLY A 101 -8.54 5.85 13.46
C GLY A 101 -7.84 6.98 14.21
N LEU A 102 -6.63 7.37 13.81
CA LEU A 102 -5.81 8.38 14.45
C LEU A 102 -5.90 9.71 13.72
N ARG A 103 -6.03 10.80 14.48
CA ARG A 103 -6.17 12.15 13.94
C ARG A 103 -5.52 13.18 14.85
N ASP A 104 -4.87 14.18 14.26
CA ASP A 104 -4.44 15.39 14.92
C ASP A 104 -5.09 16.62 14.27
N PRO A 105 -6.19 17.17 14.84
CA PRO A 105 -6.85 18.34 14.28
C PRO A 105 -5.96 19.59 14.22
N SER A 106 -4.88 19.65 15.02
CA SER A 106 -3.92 20.76 14.98
C SER A 106 -2.95 20.67 13.81
N GLY A 107 -2.78 19.48 13.20
CA GLY A 107 -1.80 19.19 12.15
C GLY A 107 -0.34 19.24 12.59
N GLN A 108 -0.05 19.35 13.89
CA GLN A 108 1.32 19.50 14.42
C GLN A 108 2.07 18.17 14.48
N SER A 109 1.36 17.04 14.47
CA SER A 109 1.97 15.70 14.44
C SER A 109 2.68 15.38 13.11
N GLY A 110 2.56 16.27 12.12
CA GLY A 110 3.13 16.08 10.79
C GLY A 110 2.24 15.24 9.88
N ARG A 111 2.83 14.70 8.79
CA ARG A 111 2.07 13.94 7.77
C ARG A 111 2.66 12.57 7.49
N PHE A 112 3.94 12.34 7.78
CA PHE A 112 4.65 11.15 7.34
C PHE A 112 4.22 9.92 8.15
N LEU A 113 3.48 9.02 7.49
CA LEU A 113 2.98 7.77 8.08
C LEU A 113 4.08 6.71 8.19
N GLY A 114 4.95 6.60 7.17
CA GLY A 114 6.02 5.61 7.18
C GLY A 114 6.35 5.06 5.80
N HIS A 115 7.18 4.01 5.82
CA HIS A 115 7.53 3.23 4.63
C HIS A 115 6.81 1.89 4.65
N ALA A 116 6.17 1.53 3.54
CA ALA A 116 5.63 0.19 3.30
C ALA A 116 6.53 -0.56 2.32
N ILE A 117 6.86 -1.80 2.65
CA ILE A 117 7.62 -2.72 1.80
C ILE A 117 6.80 -3.99 1.68
N ASP A 118 6.49 -4.39 0.45
CA ASP A 118 5.68 -5.57 0.15
C ASP A 118 6.42 -6.49 -0.81
N GLY A 119 6.38 -7.78 -0.53
CA GLY A 119 6.95 -8.81 -1.40
C GLY A 119 5.98 -9.96 -1.59
N ARG A 120 5.94 -10.54 -2.79
CA ARG A 120 5.19 -11.77 -3.05
C ARG A 120 5.87 -12.62 -4.12
N ALA A 121 5.63 -13.91 -4.06
CA ALA A 121 5.98 -14.86 -5.12
C ALA A 121 4.77 -15.75 -5.42
N ARG A 122 4.56 -16.05 -6.69
CA ARG A 122 3.51 -16.94 -7.19
C ARG A 122 4.10 -18.10 -7.95
N TYR A 123 3.50 -19.25 -7.77
CA TYR A 123 3.84 -20.47 -8.49
C TYR A 123 2.60 -21.15 -9.05
N ARG A 124 2.64 -21.46 -10.33
CA ARG A 124 1.59 -22.17 -11.07
C ARG A 124 2.12 -23.50 -11.56
N PRO A 125 1.95 -24.60 -10.78
CA PRO A 125 2.67 -25.87 -11.04
C PRO A 125 2.24 -26.61 -12.29
N GLY A 126 1.07 -26.40 -12.82
CA GLY A 126 0.61 -27.25 -13.88
C GLY A 126 -0.74 -26.89 -14.47
N PRO A 127 -1.67 -27.86 -14.63
CA PRO A 127 -2.88 -27.59 -15.38
C PRO A 127 -3.59 -26.34 -14.85
N GLU A 128 -4.32 -25.74 -15.76
CA GLU A 128 -5.01 -24.47 -15.54
C GLU A 128 -5.78 -24.46 -14.21
N GLY A 129 -5.69 -23.38 -13.47
CA GLY A 129 -6.50 -23.10 -12.32
C GLY A 129 -5.85 -23.24 -10.94
N LEU A 130 -4.68 -23.85 -10.78
CA LEU A 130 -4.00 -23.94 -9.50
C LEU A 130 -2.88 -22.89 -9.38
N GLU A 131 -2.95 -22.04 -8.36
CA GLU A 131 -1.94 -21.04 -8.05
C GLU A 131 -1.63 -21.07 -6.55
N PHE A 132 -0.34 -21.07 -6.22
CA PHE A 132 0.18 -20.84 -4.88
C PHE A 132 0.78 -19.44 -4.82
N GLU A 133 0.44 -18.67 -3.78
CA GLU A 133 1.05 -17.37 -3.52
C GLU A 133 1.54 -17.32 -2.07
N ILE A 134 2.76 -16.83 -1.89
CA ILE A 134 3.29 -16.44 -0.59
C ILE A 134 3.67 -14.97 -0.64
N GLY A 135 3.48 -14.28 0.46
CA GLY A 135 3.86 -12.88 0.56
C GLY A 135 4.16 -12.45 1.99
N ALA A 136 4.86 -11.35 2.07
CA ALA A 136 5.16 -10.68 3.31
C ALA A 136 5.15 -9.17 3.10
N SER A 137 4.85 -8.43 4.16
CA SER A 137 4.97 -6.98 4.18
C SER A 137 5.56 -6.48 5.49
N ALA A 138 6.23 -5.35 5.41
CA ALA A 138 6.75 -4.61 6.54
C ALA A 138 6.25 -3.15 6.44
N PHE A 139 5.78 -2.61 7.55
CA PHE A 139 5.49 -1.19 7.67
C PHE A 139 6.39 -0.59 8.77
N LEU A 140 7.26 0.32 8.35
CA LEU A 140 8.15 1.06 9.22
C LEU A 140 7.48 2.39 9.51
N ALA A 141 6.95 2.54 10.72
CA ALA A 141 6.21 3.73 11.14
C ALA A 141 7.08 5.00 11.07
N GLY A 142 6.47 6.08 10.61
CA GLY A 142 7.09 7.40 10.49
C GLY A 142 6.79 8.31 11.67
N ALA A 143 7.00 9.61 11.48
CA ALA A 143 6.85 10.59 12.53
C ALA A 143 5.40 10.82 12.98
N PHE A 144 4.41 10.70 12.06
CA PHE A 144 3.01 10.91 12.45
C PHE A 144 2.52 9.90 13.49
N PRO A 145 2.70 8.57 13.31
CA PRO A 145 2.33 7.58 14.32
C PRO A 145 2.99 7.77 15.68
N ASP A 146 4.19 8.35 15.70
CA ASP A 146 4.91 8.65 16.93
C ASP A 146 4.38 9.89 17.65
N ASN A 147 4.02 10.92 16.90
CA ASN A 147 3.66 12.23 17.44
C ASN A 147 2.16 12.39 17.73
N VAL A 148 1.29 11.62 17.05
CA VAL A 148 -0.16 11.77 17.18
C VAL A 148 -0.65 11.30 18.55
N PRO A 149 -1.56 12.02 19.23
CA PRO A 149 -2.13 11.57 20.51
C PRO A 149 -2.74 10.17 20.40
N GLY A 150 -2.31 9.26 21.26
CA GLY A 150 -2.73 7.85 21.22
C GLY A 150 -2.10 7.01 20.11
N GLY A 151 -1.08 7.52 19.46
CA GLY A 151 -0.35 6.83 18.41
C GLY A 151 0.42 5.61 18.92
N PRO A 152 0.67 4.63 18.04
CA PRO A 152 1.37 3.38 18.38
C PRO A 152 2.90 3.55 18.53
N GLY A 153 3.44 4.73 18.26
CA GLY A 153 4.90 4.96 18.23
C GLY A 153 5.53 4.58 16.87
N THR A 154 6.84 4.34 16.92
CA THR A 154 7.66 4.02 15.73
C THR A 154 7.87 2.51 15.50
N ASP A 155 7.02 1.67 16.04
CA ASP A 155 7.16 0.23 15.91
C ASP A 155 7.02 -0.25 14.47
N THR A 156 7.85 -1.22 14.08
CA THR A 156 7.75 -1.90 12.80
C THR A 156 6.69 -3.00 12.89
N THR A 157 5.75 -2.99 11.97
CA THR A 157 4.76 -4.06 11.83
C THR A 157 5.16 -5.00 10.70
N LEU A 158 5.15 -6.29 10.98
CA LEU A 158 5.44 -7.35 10.00
C LEU A 158 4.21 -8.22 9.79
N PHE A 159 3.98 -8.60 8.55
CA PHE A 159 2.90 -9.49 8.15
C PHE A 159 3.36 -10.49 7.10
N GLY A 160 2.87 -11.72 7.18
CA GLY A 160 3.12 -12.76 6.19
C GLY A 160 1.86 -13.59 5.92
N TYR A 161 1.72 -14.09 4.70
CA TYR A 161 0.59 -14.92 4.30
C TYR A 161 0.97 -15.99 3.27
N GLY A 162 0.15 -17.02 3.22
CA GLY A 162 0.12 -17.99 2.13
C GLY A 162 -1.29 -18.12 1.57
N GLN A 163 -1.44 -18.28 0.26
CA GLN A 163 -2.71 -18.43 -0.42
C GLN A 163 -2.63 -19.55 -1.45
N VAL A 164 -3.70 -20.33 -1.56
CA VAL A 164 -3.94 -21.27 -2.64
C VAL A 164 -5.20 -20.84 -3.37
N THR A 165 -5.12 -20.72 -4.68
CA THR A 165 -6.26 -20.39 -5.53
C THR A 165 -6.50 -21.57 -6.47
N LEU A 166 -7.73 -22.05 -6.55
CA LEU A 166 -8.20 -23.04 -7.49
C LEU A 166 -9.33 -22.42 -8.32
N SER A 167 -9.13 -22.40 -9.65
CA SER A 167 -10.14 -21.96 -10.61
C SER A 167 -10.63 -23.16 -11.42
N PHE A 168 -11.92 -23.29 -11.65
CA PHE A 168 -12.57 -24.39 -12.39
C PHE A 168 -13.69 -23.87 -13.26
#